data_6102fff868bccc7161e4890d06d495ae
#
_entry.id   6102fff868bccc7161e4890d06d495ae
#
_cell.length_a   1.000
_cell.length_b   1.000
_cell.length_c   1.000
_cell.angle_alpha   90.00
_cell.angle_beta   90.00
_cell.angle_gamma   90.00
#
_symmetry.space_group_name_H-M   'P 1'
#
loop_
_entity.id
_entity.type
_entity.pdbx_description
1 polymer ?
#
loop_
_entity_poly.entity_id
_entity_poly.type
_entity_poly.pdbx_seq_one_letter_code
_entity_poly.pdbx_strand_id
1 'polypeptide(L)'
;YTRIGIAFCVGLKEEARMVASIFENKGFEVVSVNCKVGRVPTEEIGLEGHEKIMGPDLMEPMCNPVAQAESLGAEKVDLAVLLGLCVGHDTLFFKFCRVPCTVLAVKDRVLGHNPLAALYLSRGPYYSRINAPEHSPADSPKLALD
;
A
#
# COMPACT_ATOMS: atom_id res chain seq x y z
N TYR A 1 8.76 -15.70 18.04
CA TYR A 1 7.48 -15.11 17.59
C TYR A 1 6.43 -16.20 17.47
N THR A 2 5.23 -15.92 17.94
CA THR A 2 4.09 -16.83 17.90
C THR A 2 2.87 -16.22 17.20
N ARG A 3 2.75 -14.89 17.28
CA ARG A 3 1.62 -14.14 16.72
C ARG A 3 2.10 -13.12 15.69
N ILE A 4 1.74 -13.32 14.43
CA ILE A 4 2.17 -12.50 13.29
C ILE A 4 1.05 -11.57 12.82
N GLY A 5 1.36 -10.27 12.72
CA GLY A 5 0.48 -9.28 12.12
C GLY A 5 0.74 -9.12 10.63
N ILE A 6 -0.30 -9.01 9.79
CA ILE A 6 -0.17 -8.69 8.37
C ILE A 6 -0.89 -7.37 8.10
N ALA A 7 -0.15 -6.31 7.76
CA ALA A 7 -0.71 -5.06 7.25
C ALA A 7 -0.64 -5.06 5.72
N PHE A 8 -1.79 -5.03 5.05
CA PHE A 8 -1.82 -5.16 3.59
C PHE A 8 -2.70 -4.11 2.92
N CYS A 9 -2.40 -3.83 1.65
CA CYS A 9 -3.29 -3.05 0.80
C CYS A 9 -4.50 -3.90 0.38
N VAL A 10 -5.69 -3.32 0.39
CA VAL A 10 -6.91 -4.00 -0.04
C VAL A 10 -6.80 -4.61 -1.46
N GLY A 11 -5.99 -4.01 -2.33
CA GLY A 11 -5.73 -4.54 -3.67
C GLY A 11 -4.84 -5.79 -3.70
N LEU A 12 -4.31 -6.24 -2.56
CA LEU A 12 -3.50 -7.45 -2.39
C LEU A 12 -4.16 -8.43 -1.41
N LYS A 13 -5.49 -8.42 -1.40
CA LYS A 13 -6.29 -9.23 -0.48
C LYS A 13 -6.08 -10.74 -0.67
N GLU A 14 -5.95 -11.19 -1.91
CA GLU A 14 -5.75 -12.62 -2.19
C GLU A 14 -4.33 -13.06 -1.80
N GLU A 15 -3.32 -12.24 -2.09
CA GLU A 15 -1.95 -12.47 -1.64
C GLU A 15 -1.86 -12.50 -0.11
N ALA A 16 -2.57 -11.58 0.57
CA ALA A 16 -2.62 -11.56 2.03
C ALA A 16 -3.24 -12.85 2.60
N ARG A 17 -4.27 -13.41 1.97
CA ARG A 17 -4.85 -14.70 2.34
C ARG A 17 -3.86 -15.85 2.19
N MET A 18 -3.12 -15.88 1.06
CA MET A 18 -2.11 -16.90 0.83
C MET A 18 -1.00 -16.84 1.90
N VAL A 19 -0.51 -15.63 2.20
CA VAL A 19 0.52 -15.43 3.23
C VAL A 19 0.01 -15.84 4.61
N ALA A 20 -1.22 -15.45 4.97
CA ALA A 20 -1.84 -15.84 6.23
C ALA A 20 -1.92 -17.37 6.35
N SER A 21 -2.43 -18.04 5.33
CA SER A 21 -2.53 -19.52 5.32
C SER A 21 -1.16 -20.19 5.45
N ILE A 22 -0.11 -19.65 4.82
CA ILE A 22 1.26 -20.18 4.95
C ILE A 22 1.74 -20.07 6.40
N PHE A 23 1.54 -18.93 7.05
CA PHE A 23 1.94 -18.74 8.44
C PHE A 23 1.14 -19.62 9.39
N GLU A 24 -0.18 -19.72 9.21
CA GLU A 24 -1.06 -20.59 10.01
C GLU A 24 -0.64 -22.07 9.89
N ASN A 25 -0.33 -22.52 8.68
CA ASN A 25 0.17 -23.90 8.42
C ASN A 25 1.55 -24.17 9.06
N LYS A 26 2.29 -23.10 9.40
CA LYS A 26 3.55 -23.20 10.16
C LYS A 26 3.36 -23.05 11.67
N GLY A 27 2.13 -22.96 12.13
CA GLY A 27 1.79 -22.91 13.55
C GLY A 27 1.77 -21.52 14.17
N PHE A 28 1.82 -20.44 13.36
CA PHE A 28 1.67 -19.08 13.85
C PHE A 28 0.19 -18.71 13.99
N GLU A 29 -0.13 -17.93 14.98
CA GLU A 29 -1.38 -17.17 15.05
C GLU A 29 -1.26 -15.94 14.13
N VAL A 30 -2.27 -15.68 13.28
CA VAL A 30 -2.22 -14.60 12.30
C VAL A 30 -3.35 -13.60 12.51
N VAL A 31 -2.98 -12.32 12.59
CA VAL A 31 -3.91 -11.18 12.58
C VAL A 31 -3.65 -10.35 11.34
N SER A 32 -4.66 -10.10 10.53
CA SER A 32 -4.51 -9.34 9.30
C SER A 32 -5.41 -8.10 9.26
N VAL A 33 -4.85 -6.96 8.84
CA VAL A 33 -5.55 -5.68 8.76
C VAL A 33 -5.32 -5.03 7.40
N ASN A 34 -6.40 -4.77 6.67
CA ASN A 34 -6.32 -4.07 5.38
C ASN A 34 -6.23 -2.54 5.56
N CYS A 35 -5.77 -1.85 4.51
CA CYS A 35 -5.57 -0.40 4.54
C CYS A 35 -6.85 0.45 4.67
N LYS A 36 -8.04 -0.14 4.51
CA LYS A 36 -9.33 0.55 4.65
C LYS A 36 -9.95 0.36 6.05
N VAL A 37 -9.13 -0.02 7.03
CA VAL A 37 -9.54 -0.17 8.43
C VAL A 37 -10.19 1.11 8.96
N GLY A 38 -11.28 0.96 9.71
CA GLY A 38 -12.11 2.06 10.21
C GLY A 38 -13.11 2.60 9.19
N ARG A 39 -12.96 2.32 7.90
CA ARG A 39 -13.86 2.77 6.81
C ARG A 39 -14.18 4.28 6.85
N VAL A 40 -13.22 5.09 7.26
CA VAL A 40 -13.39 6.54 7.32
C VAL A 40 -13.59 7.08 5.91
N PRO A 41 -14.70 7.77 5.62
CA PRO A 41 -14.95 8.35 4.31
C PRO A 41 -13.91 9.41 3.95
N THR A 42 -13.57 9.54 2.68
CA THR A 42 -12.62 10.56 2.21
C THR A 42 -13.12 11.97 2.42
N GLU A 43 -14.42 12.18 2.54
CA GLU A 43 -15.04 13.47 2.89
C GLU A 43 -14.62 13.97 4.28
N GLU A 44 -14.35 13.08 5.22
CA GLU A 44 -13.89 13.44 6.58
C GLU A 44 -12.51 14.11 6.57
N ILE A 45 -11.73 13.93 5.51
CA ILE A 45 -10.45 14.62 5.30
C ILE A 45 -10.54 15.75 4.28
N GLY A 46 -11.76 16.16 3.91
CA GLY A 46 -12.03 17.31 3.06
C GLY A 46 -11.96 17.07 1.56
N LEU A 47 -11.96 15.81 1.10
CA LEU A 47 -12.04 15.53 -0.34
C LEU A 47 -13.47 15.69 -0.86
N GLU A 48 -13.61 16.44 -1.94
CA GLU A 48 -14.90 16.62 -2.63
C GLU A 48 -15.16 15.50 -3.63
N GLY A 49 -16.42 15.38 -4.08
CA GLY A 49 -16.86 14.30 -4.95
C GLY A 49 -16.02 14.13 -6.22
N HIS A 50 -15.62 15.24 -6.86
CA HIS A 50 -14.81 15.22 -8.08
C HIS A 50 -13.34 14.77 -7.88
N GLU A 51 -12.88 14.75 -6.62
CA GLU A 51 -11.52 14.30 -6.24
C GLU A 51 -11.47 12.82 -5.90
N LYS A 52 -12.63 12.15 -5.81
CA LYS A 52 -12.72 10.73 -5.50
C LYS A 52 -12.36 9.86 -6.70
N ILE A 53 -11.61 8.80 -6.45
CA ILE A 53 -11.21 7.82 -7.47
C ILE A 53 -12.41 6.94 -7.89
N MET A 54 -13.30 6.62 -6.94
CA MET A 54 -14.46 5.76 -7.19
C MET A 54 -15.66 6.50 -7.80
N GLY A 55 -15.57 7.81 -7.94
CA GLY A 55 -16.64 8.67 -8.44
C GLY A 55 -17.38 9.43 -7.34
N PRO A 56 -18.07 10.53 -7.71
CA PRO A 56 -18.60 11.49 -6.74
C PRO A 56 -19.70 10.92 -5.83
N ASP A 57 -20.48 9.97 -6.33
CA ASP A 57 -21.66 9.46 -5.62
C ASP A 57 -21.37 8.23 -4.74
N LEU A 58 -20.14 7.72 -4.78
CA LEU A 58 -19.75 6.53 -4.02
C LEU A 58 -19.02 6.90 -2.73
N MET A 59 -19.34 6.18 -1.65
CA MET A 59 -18.57 6.26 -0.42
C MET A 59 -17.20 5.61 -0.65
N GLU A 60 -16.15 6.43 -0.60
CA GLU A 60 -14.77 5.98 -0.73
C GLU A 60 -14.07 6.04 0.63
N PRO A 61 -13.73 4.88 1.23
CA PRO A 61 -12.96 4.89 2.47
C PRO A 61 -11.52 5.27 2.19
N MET A 62 -10.96 6.16 3.01
CA MET A 62 -9.54 6.50 2.96
C MET A 62 -8.64 5.32 3.35
N CYS A 63 -7.38 5.34 2.91
CA CYS A 63 -6.37 4.44 3.45
C CYS A 63 -5.88 4.98 4.81
N ASN A 64 -5.79 4.10 5.80
CA ASN A 64 -5.39 4.47 7.16
C ASN A 64 -4.26 3.57 7.69
N PRO A 65 -3.00 3.82 7.27
CA PRO A 65 -1.86 3.03 7.72
C PRO A 65 -1.55 3.21 9.21
N VAL A 66 -1.92 4.34 9.79
CA VAL A 66 -1.79 4.58 11.23
C VAL A 66 -2.71 3.66 12.01
N ALA A 67 -3.98 3.58 11.62
CA ALA A 67 -4.93 2.66 12.25
C ALA A 67 -4.54 1.19 12.03
N GLN A 68 -3.93 0.82 10.90
CA GLN A 68 -3.37 -0.52 10.72
C GLN A 68 -2.29 -0.82 11.78
N ALA A 69 -1.35 0.11 11.99
CA ALA A 69 -0.27 -0.05 12.97
C ALA A 69 -0.81 -0.16 14.40
N GLU A 70 -1.72 0.72 14.77
CA GLU A 70 -2.34 0.72 16.11
C GLU A 70 -3.20 -0.53 16.34
N SER A 71 -3.94 -1.01 15.32
CA SER A 71 -4.73 -2.24 15.42
C SER A 71 -3.85 -3.46 15.69
N LEU A 72 -2.73 -3.61 14.97
CA LEU A 72 -1.80 -4.71 15.21
C LEU A 72 -1.12 -4.61 16.58
N GLY A 73 -0.84 -3.38 17.05
CA GLY A 73 -0.34 -3.15 18.40
C GLY A 73 -1.35 -3.55 19.48
N ALA A 74 -2.63 -3.19 19.30
CA ALA A 74 -3.70 -3.57 20.21
C ALA A 74 -3.92 -5.10 20.28
N GLU A 75 -3.74 -5.77 19.14
CA GLU A 75 -3.78 -7.23 19.04
C GLU A 75 -2.53 -7.93 19.58
N LYS A 76 -1.54 -7.17 20.04
CA LYS A 76 -0.31 -7.66 20.66
C LYS A 76 0.44 -8.67 19.78
N VAL A 77 0.57 -8.36 18.48
CA VAL A 77 1.39 -9.18 17.58
C VAL A 77 2.87 -9.06 17.93
N ASP A 78 3.64 -10.12 17.70
CA ASP A 78 5.08 -10.15 17.99
C ASP A 78 5.91 -9.54 16.86
N LEU A 79 5.40 -9.64 15.63
CA LEU A 79 6.02 -9.14 14.40
C LEU A 79 4.93 -8.67 13.45
N ALA A 80 5.11 -7.50 12.86
CA ALA A 80 4.25 -7.01 11.78
C ALA A 80 4.93 -7.21 10.41
N VAL A 81 4.19 -7.75 9.45
CA VAL A 81 4.62 -7.98 8.07
C VAL A 81 3.81 -7.07 7.15
N LEU A 82 4.48 -6.21 6.37
CA LEU A 82 3.83 -5.32 5.41
C LEU A 82 3.77 -5.99 4.04
N LEU A 83 2.57 -6.05 3.49
CA LEU A 83 2.30 -6.62 2.18
C LEU A 83 1.70 -5.57 1.25
N GLY A 84 2.56 -4.91 0.50
CA GLY A 84 2.19 -4.01 -0.57
C GLY A 84 1.41 -2.77 -0.14
N LEU A 85 1.77 -2.11 0.96
CA LEU A 85 1.24 -0.77 1.24
C LEU A 85 1.67 0.20 0.14
N CYS A 86 0.85 1.21 -0.14
CA CYS A 86 1.22 2.26 -1.09
C CYS A 86 2.48 2.98 -0.62
N VAL A 87 3.35 3.37 -1.57
CA VAL A 87 4.57 4.12 -1.28
C VAL A 87 4.24 5.39 -0.49
N GLY A 88 4.90 5.56 0.65
CA GLY A 88 4.62 6.61 1.63
C GLY A 88 3.64 6.20 2.73
N HIS A 89 2.69 5.31 2.50
CA HIS A 89 1.83 4.75 3.55
C HIS A 89 2.60 3.81 4.47
N ASP A 90 3.56 3.07 3.96
CA ASP A 90 4.51 2.28 4.74
C ASP A 90 5.32 3.16 5.71
N THR A 91 5.74 4.36 5.29
CA THR A 91 6.40 5.33 6.17
C THR A 91 5.54 5.70 7.37
N LEU A 92 4.25 5.96 7.16
CA LEU A 92 3.32 6.23 8.25
C LEU A 92 3.11 4.99 9.14
N PHE A 93 2.98 3.81 8.54
CA PHE A 93 2.89 2.57 9.30
C PHE A 93 4.10 2.40 10.22
N PHE A 94 5.32 2.48 9.69
CA PHE A 94 6.56 2.34 10.49
C PHE A 94 6.66 3.37 11.61
N LYS A 95 6.23 4.62 11.35
CA LYS A 95 6.28 5.69 12.35
C LYS A 95 5.40 5.38 13.58
N PHE A 96 4.29 4.70 13.39
CA PHE A 96 3.31 4.42 14.46
C PHE A 96 3.32 2.97 14.94
N CYS A 97 3.97 2.05 14.22
CA CYS A 97 4.09 0.66 14.62
C CYS A 97 5.06 0.52 15.80
N ARG A 98 4.57 -0.09 16.88
CA ARG A 98 5.34 -0.26 18.12
C ARG A 98 5.98 -1.64 18.27
N VAL A 99 5.76 -2.51 17.30
CA VAL A 99 6.35 -3.85 17.27
C VAL A 99 7.38 -3.95 16.14
N PRO A 100 8.32 -4.89 16.22
CA PRO A 100 9.21 -5.15 15.09
C PRO A 100 8.42 -5.37 13.81
N CYS A 101 8.89 -4.80 12.70
CA CYS A 101 8.20 -4.92 11.42
C CYS A 101 9.15 -5.12 10.25
N THR A 102 8.66 -5.80 9.23
CA THR A 102 9.38 -6.06 7.99
C THR A 102 8.47 -5.90 6.78
N VAL A 103 9.06 -5.72 5.60
CA VAL A 103 8.32 -5.63 4.33
C VAL A 103 8.47 -6.93 3.57
N LEU A 104 7.36 -7.59 3.27
CA LEU A 104 7.33 -8.76 2.38
C LEU A 104 7.29 -8.34 0.92
N ALA A 105 6.47 -7.35 0.60
CA ALA A 105 6.41 -6.79 -0.75
C ALA A 105 6.11 -5.28 -0.71
N VAL A 106 6.74 -4.54 -1.61
CA VAL A 106 6.43 -3.14 -1.89
C VAL A 106 5.37 -3.08 -3.00
N LYS A 107 4.41 -2.18 -2.88
CA LYS A 107 3.35 -2.07 -3.87
C LYS A 107 3.82 -1.36 -5.13
N ASP A 108 3.66 -2.04 -6.25
CA ASP A 108 3.83 -1.49 -7.58
C ASP A 108 2.79 -2.13 -8.52
N ARG A 109 1.81 -1.36 -8.95
CA ARG A 109 0.73 -1.87 -9.81
C ARG A 109 1.14 -2.06 -11.27
N VAL A 110 2.20 -1.38 -11.69
CA VAL A 110 2.66 -1.38 -13.10
C VAL A 110 3.56 -2.58 -13.36
N LEU A 111 4.43 -2.91 -12.42
CA LEU A 111 5.48 -3.94 -12.60
C LEU A 111 5.26 -5.17 -11.71
N GLY A 112 4.00 -5.45 -11.35
CA GLY A 112 3.66 -6.64 -10.57
C GLY A 112 4.33 -6.70 -9.20
N HIS A 113 4.37 -5.55 -8.50
CA HIS A 113 4.99 -5.41 -7.17
C HIS A 113 6.51 -5.65 -7.16
N ASN A 114 7.16 -5.37 -8.30
CA ASN A 114 8.60 -5.39 -8.46
C ASN A 114 9.15 -4.02 -8.87
N PRO A 115 9.23 -3.04 -7.96
CA PRO A 115 9.67 -1.67 -8.30
C PRO A 115 11.11 -1.61 -8.81
N LEU A 116 11.96 -2.60 -8.49
CA LEU A 116 13.32 -2.68 -9.03
C LEU A 116 13.35 -2.87 -10.54
N ALA A 117 12.30 -3.48 -11.12
CA ALA A 117 12.21 -3.64 -12.56
C ALA A 117 12.23 -2.28 -13.28
N ALA A 118 11.57 -1.24 -12.73
CA ALA A 118 11.64 0.11 -13.28
C ALA A 118 13.08 0.65 -13.33
N LEU A 119 13.86 0.42 -12.27
CA LEU A 119 15.25 0.86 -12.20
C LEU A 119 16.13 0.16 -13.25
N TYR A 120 15.95 -1.15 -13.41
CA TYR A 120 16.69 -1.91 -14.44
C TYR A 120 16.30 -1.47 -15.86
N LEU A 121 15.01 -1.26 -16.09
CA LEU A 121 14.49 -0.82 -17.38
C LEU A 121 14.80 0.66 -17.68
N SER A 122 15.12 1.47 -16.68
CA SER A 122 15.45 2.89 -16.86
C SER A 122 16.69 3.12 -17.73
N ARG A 123 17.55 2.10 -17.86
CA ARG A 123 18.72 2.11 -18.77
C ARG A 123 18.35 1.80 -20.21
N GLY A 124 17.14 1.32 -20.47
CA GLY A 124 16.64 0.96 -21.79
C GLY A 124 15.69 2.00 -22.36
N PRO A 125 15.27 1.84 -23.65
CA PRO A 125 14.43 2.81 -24.33
C PRO A 125 13.03 2.99 -23.74
N TYR A 126 12.51 1.98 -23.02
CA TYR A 126 11.12 1.98 -22.53
C TYR A 126 10.91 2.89 -21.31
N TYR A 127 11.91 2.98 -20.42
CA TYR A 127 11.82 3.74 -19.17
C TYR A 127 12.91 4.81 -19.04
N SER A 128 13.59 5.16 -20.14
CA SER A 128 14.65 6.18 -20.14
C SER A 128 14.18 7.54 -19.60
N ARG A 129 12.87 7.85 -19.75
CA ARG A 129 12.27 9.06 -19.20
C ARG A 129 12.36 9.18 -17.67
N ILE A 130 12.56 8.07 -16.92
CA ILE A 130 12.79 8.12 -15.47
C ILE A 130 14.10 8.88 -15.16
N ASN A 131 15.09 8.79 -16.05
CA ASN A 131 16.38 9.46 -15.93
C ASN A 131 16.44 10.78 -16.74
N ALA A 132 15.38 11.12 -17.47
CA ALA A 132 15.34 12.37 -18.21
C ALA A 132 15.23 13.56 -17.24
N PRO A 133 15.86 14.69 -17.53
CA PRO A 133 15.63 15.92 -16.79
C PRO A 133 14.12 16.24 -16.81
N GLU A 134 13.61 16.79 -15.71
CA GLU A 134 12.22 17.26 -15.67
C GLU A 134 12.01 18.28 -16.80
N HIS A 135 11.11 17.98 -17.72
CA HIS A 135 10.65 18.96 -18.68
C HIS A 135 9.80 20.00 -17.95
N SER A 136 9.92 21.27 -18.38
CA SER A 136 9.00 22.31 -17.93
C SER A 136 7.54 21.82 -18.10
N PRO A 137 6.61 22.16 -17.19
CA PRO A 137 5.20 21.81 -17.33
C PRO A 137 4.57 22.20 -18.68
N ALA A 138 5.20 23.15 -19.40
CA ALA A 138 4.78 23.57 -20.74
C ALA A 138 5.02 22.49 -21.82
N ASP A 139 5.92 21.52 -21.58
CA ASP A 139 6.32 20.52 -22.57
C ASP A 139 5.63 19.15 -22.34
N SER A 140 4.76 19.06 -21.35
CA SER A 140 4.00 17.83 -21.10
C SER A 140 2.98 17.62 -22.22
N PRO A 141 3.02 16.47 -22.95
CA PRO A 141 1.99 16.18 -23.93
C PRO A 141 0.65 16.10 -23.21
N LYS A 142 -0.30 16.95 -23.61
CA LYS A 142 -1.69 16.84 -23.15
C LYS A 142 -2.16 15.44 -23.57
N LEU A 143 -2.44 14.56 -22.60
CA LEU A 143 -3.18 13.34 -22.90
C LEU A 143 -4.54 13.78 -23.48
N ALA A 144 -4.71 13.61 -24.79
CA ALA A 144 -6.03 13.63 -25.38
C ALA A 144 -6.72 12.35 -24.91
N LEU A 145 -7.61 12.48 -23.97
CA LEU A 145 -8.59 11.47 -23.62
C LEU A 145 -9.76 11.70 -24.56
N ASP A 146 -9.74 11.03 -25.73
CA ASP A 146 -10.92 10.86 -26.58
C ASP A 146 -11.79 9.73 -26.03
#